data_ccf3a299b098fe51cb2dcae48fd31a87
#
_entry.id   ccf3a299b098fe51cb2dcae48fd31a87
#
_cell.length_a   1.000
_cell.length_b   1.000
_cell.length_c   1.000
_cell.angle_alpha   90.00
_cell.angle_beta   90.00
_cell.angle_gamma   90.00
#
_symmetry.space_group_name_H-M   'P 1'
#
loop_
_entity.id
_entity.type
_entity.pdbx_description
1 polymer ?
#
loop_
_entity_poly.entity_id
_entity_poly.type
_entity_poly.pdbx_seq_one_letter_code
_entity_poly.pdbx_strand_id
1 'polypeptide(L)' 'MGVNDRVMLSQAENAMQRRTNHYHMLNGVTIIDPDSTYIGPDVTIGSDTVIEPGVRINGRTEIG' A
#
# COMPACT_ATOMS: atom_id res chain seq x y z
N MET A 1 -19.49 15.17 -14.36
CA MET A 1 -18.71 14.66 -13.92
C MET A 1 -18.81 13.37 -13.38
N GLY A 2 -19.26 12.96 -12.58
CA GLY A 2 -19.48 11.86 -11.77
C GLY A 2 -18.77 10.56 -12.10
N VAL A 3 -19.12 9.94 -13.18
CA VAL A 3 -18.62 8.61 -13.47
C VAL A 3 -17.11 8.60 -13.70
N ASN A 4 -16.62 9.55 -14.46
CA ASN A 4 -15.20 9.63 -14.75
C ASN A 4 -14.37 9.95 -13.52
N ASP A 5 -14.92 10.70 -12.59
CA ASP A 5 -14.20 11.08 -11.39
C ASP A 5 -13.87 9.88 -10.52
N ARG A 6 -14.79 8.92 -10.43
CA ARG A 6 -14.55 7.71 -9.63
C ARG A 6 -13.48 6.82 -10.25
N VAL A 7 -13.49 6.72 -11.56
CA VAL A 7 -12.47 5.93 -12.26
C VAL A 7 -11.11 6.56 -12.09
N MET A 8 -11.03 7.87 -12.26
CA MET A 8 -9.76 8.59 -12.10
C MET A 8 -9.24 8.50 -10.67
N LEU A 9 -10.11 8.61 -9.69
CA LEU A 9 -9.72 8.49 -8.30
C LEU A 9 -9.19 7.10 -8.00
N SER A 10 -9.85 6.08 -8.50
CA SER A 10 -9.41 4.69 -8.31
C SER A 10 -8.04 4.46 -8.93
N GLN A 11 -7.81 4.99 -10.12
CA GLN A 11 -6.51 4.86 -10.79
C GLN A 11 -5.42 5.58 -10.01
N ALA A 12 -5.71 6.75 -9.47
CA ALA A 12 -4.75 7.50 -8.68
C ALA A 12 -4.40 6.74 -7.40
N GLU A 13 -5.38 6.16 -6.73
CA GLU A 13 -5.14 5.38 -5.53
C GLU A 13 -4.31 4.14 -5.83
N ASN A 14 -4.58 3.47 -6.93
CA ASN A 14 -3.80 2.30 -7.32
C ASN A 14 -2.35 2.66 -7.61
N ALA A 15 -2.12 3.79 -8.25
CA ALA A 15 -0.78 4.26 -8.54
C ALA A 15 -0.02 4.57 -7.24
N MET A 16 -0.69 5.22 -6.30
CA MET A 16 -0.08 5.53 -5.00
C MET A 16 0.19 4.26 -4.21
N GLN A 17 -0.73 3.31 -4.25
CA GLN A 17 -0.55 2.03 -3.57
C GLN A 17 0.67 1.29 -4.08
N ARG A 18 0.85 1.25 -5.39
CA ARG A 18 2.03 0.60 -5.98
C ARG A 18 3.31 1.28 -5.56
N ARG A 19 3.31 2.60 -5.54
CA ARG A 19 4.48 3.39 -5.15
C ARG A 19 4.82 3.15 -3.68
N THR A 20 3.81 3.17 -2.81
CA THR A 20 4.01 2.94 -1.39
C THR A 20 4.51 1.53 -1.13
N ASN A 21 3.91 0.53 -1.78
CA ASN A 21 4.34 -0.85 -1.62
C ASN A 21 5.76 -1.05 -2.11
N HIS A 22 6.10 -0.43 -3.22
CA HIS A 22 7.45 -0.50 -3.78
C HIS A 22 8.48 0.09 -2.82
N TYR A 23 8.14 1.21 -2.20
CA TYR A 23 9.01 1.85 -1.21
C TYR A 23 9.31 0.89 -0.06
N HIS A 24 8.28 0.25 0.48
CA HIS A 24 8.48 -0.69 1.59
C HIS A 24 9.27 -1.92 1.16
N MET A 25 9.02 -2.43 -0.04
CA MET A 25 9.78 -3.57 -0.54
C MET A 25 11.26 -3.23 -0.68
N LEU A 26 11.57 -2.02 -1.12
CA LEU A 26 12.96 -1.59 -1.21
C LEU A 26 13.63 -1.46 0.16
N ASN A 27 12.83 -1.29 1.20
CA ASN A 27 13.35 -1.19 2.57
C ASN A 27 13.33 -2.52 3.31
N GLY A 28 13.19 -3.63 2.60
CA GLY A 28 13.30 -4.95 3.19
C GLY A 28 11.99 -5.59 3.63
N VAL A 29 10.86 -5.00 3.28
CA VAL A 29 9.54 -5.59 3.59
C VAL A 29 9.16 -6.54 2.47
N THR A 30 8.69 -7.73 2.84
CA THR A 30 8.18 -8.70 1.86
C THR A 30 6.69 -8.52 1.73
N ILE A 31 6.24 -8.17 0.53
CA ILE A 31 4.80 -8.07 0.24
C ILE A 31 4.47 -9.14 -0.79
N ILE A 32 3.69 -10.13 -0.36
CA ILE A 32 3.42 -11.31 -1.18
C ILE A 32 2.56 -10.95 -2.38
N ASP A 33 1.55 -10.14 -2.18
CA ASP A 33 0.68 -9.70 -3.27
C ASP A 33 0.44 -8.20 -3.18
N PRO A 34 1.30 -7.39 -3.81
CA PRO A 34 1.15 -5.94 -3.74
C PRO A 34 -0.17 -5.42 -4.30
N ASP A 35 -0.77 -6.14 -5.24
CA ASP A 35 -2.02 -5.69 -5.86
C ASP A 35 -3.21 -5.78 -4.91
N SER A 36 -3.15 -6.67 -3.92
CA SER A 36 -4.23 -6.81 -2.95
C SER A 36 -3.88 -6.23 -1.59
N THR A 37 -2.72 -5.59 -1.47
CA THR A 37 -2.24 -5.04 -0.21
C THR A 37 -2.33 -3.52 -0.24
N TYR A 38 -2.93 -2.95 0.79
CA TYR A 38 -3.01 -1.50 0.91
C TYR A 38 -2.26 -1.04 2.16
N ILE A 39 -1.30 -0.15 1.98
CA ILE A 39 -0.53 0.43 3.08
C ILE A 39 -0.69 1.94 3.00
N GLY A 40 -1.18 2.54 4.08
CA GLY A 40 -1.38 3.98 4.14
C GLY A 40 -0.07 4.75 4.15
N PRO A 41 -0.12 6.04 3.80
CA PRO A 41 1.11 6.85 3.68
C PRO A 41 1.82 7.10 5.01
N ASP A 42 1.11 7.02 6.12
CA ASP A 42 1.68 7.27 7.43
C ASP A 42 2.07 6.00 8.18
N VAL A 43 2.09 4.88 7.48
CA VAL A 43 2.42 3.59 8.08
C VAL A 43 3.93 3.36 8.01
N THR A 44 4.50 2.90 9.10
CA THR A 44 5.92 2.53 9.18
C THR A 44 6.03 1.03 9.36
N ILE A 45 6.85 0.38 8.55
CA ILE A 45 7.02 -1.07 8.61
C ILE A 45 8.51 -1.38 8.71
N GLY A 46 8.88 -2.17 9.70
CA GLY A 46 10.26 -2.58 9.89
C GLY A 46 10.72 -3.55 8.80
N SER A 47 12.03 -3.62 8.58
CA SER A 47 12.60 -4.56 7.63
C SER A 47 12.32 -6.00 8.08
N ASP A 48 12.34 -6.92 7.13
CA ASP A 48 12.08 -8.35 7.35
C ASP A 48 10.64 -8.68 7.76
N THR A 49 9.74 -7.70 7.69
CA THR A 49 8.32 -7.95 7.92
C THR A 49 7.71 -8.58 6.66
N VAL A 50 6.82 -9.56 6.87
CA VAL A 50 6.10 -10.19 5.76
C VAL A 50 4.65 -9.75 5.80
N ILE A 51 4.18 -9.19 4.69
CA ILE A 51 2.80 -8.73 4.54
C ILE A 51 2.06 -9.73 3.65
N GLU A 52 1.02 -10.33 4.19
CA GLU A 52 0.25 -11.33 3.46
C GLU A 52 -0.77 -10.69 2.51
N PRO A 53 -1.29 -11.46 1.54
CA PRO A 53 -2.28 -10.92 0.61
C PRO A 53 -3.54 -10.43 1.33
N GLY A 54 -4.14 -9.38 0.80
CA GLY A 54 -5.38 -8.86 1.34
C GLY A 54 -5.26 -8.01 2.59
N VAL A 55 -4.04 -7.70 3.01
CA VAL A 55 -3.83 -6.88 4.21
C VAL A 55 -4.09 -5.41 3.88
N ARG A 56 -4.79 -4.75 4.79
CA ARG A 56 -5.03 -3.32 4.68
C ARG A 56 -4.59 -2.63 5.97
N ILE A 57 -3.64 -1.72 5.85
CA ILE A 57 -3.07 -1.01 6.99
C ILE A 57 -3.32 0.48 6.79
N ASN A 58 -4.07 1.08 7.72
CA ASN A 58 -4.44 2.49 7.64
C ASN A 58 -3.90 3.27 8.82
N GLY A 59 -3.87 4.58 8.65
CA GLY A 59 -3.57 5.51 9.72
C GLY A 59 -2.12 5.49 10.11
N ARG A 60 -1.87 5.82 11.36
CA ARG A 60 -0.53 5.87 11.88
C ARG A 60 -0.23 4.57 12.57
N THR A 61 0.25 3.60 11.84
CA THR A 61 0.56 2.27 12.36
C THR A 61 2.05 1.99 12.21
N GLU A 62 2.64 1.46 13.25
CA GLU A 62 4.03 1.09 13.23
C GLU A 62 4.14 -0.42 13.42
N ILE A 63 4.76 -1.10 12.46
CA ILE A 63 4.92 -2.54 12.48
C ILE A 63 6.42 -2.83 12.48
N GLY A 64 6.85 -3.52 13.48
CA GLY A 64 8.28 -3.76 13.59
C GLY A 64 8.69 -5.19 13.67
#